data_4327ceb772c0b2bc57ff280228cbd1dd
#
_entry.id   4327ceb772c0b2bc57ff280228cbd1dd
#
_cell.length_a   1.000
_cell.length_b   1.000
_cell.length_c   1.000
_cell.angle_alpha   90.00
_cell.angle_beta   90.00
_cell.angle_gamma   90.00
#
_symmetry.space_group_name_H-M   'P 1'
#
loop_
_entity.id
_entity.type
_entity.pdbx_description
1 polymer ?
#
loop_
_entity_poly.entity_id
_entity_poly.type
_entity_poly.pdbx_seq_one_letter_code
_entity_poly.pdbx_strand_id
1 'polypeptide(L)'
;MIQLKRTHYIAALVVLALVVLFAAWSRNGSAPVDPAQSAAAESAQTASADAAPAESTDPAAQAAAEAEEAPLVGVWIPYMSLSTEEKTETAFKENYDAKLKSAKAAGANAVFVHVRPFADSLYPSEYEPWSHILTGTQGEDPGYDPLQYMVDRAHECGMQFHAWINPLRISTDATPGTLAESSFYMQNRETNPFYFLEYGGGIYYNPASAVVRERIANGAAEIAALYDVDGIHFDDYFYPTDDESIDANQYAAYVEETEEPLPLHEWRTANINALIAAVYHRIKQTAPDVVFGISPQGNLDNNEKINADVLTWCAQSGYIDYICPQLYYSFENEALPFEEALQQWNAMERLDSVKLYIGLAVYKAGTDADNGTWLNTDDTIARQIERAEETGADGVILYAVDYLDREETRAEMANARAAIDAFGA
;
A
#
# COMPACT_ATOMS: atom_id res chain seq x y z
N MET A 1 22.32 -27.11 5.09
CA MET A 1 21.02 -27.43 4.42
C MET A 1 19.95 -28.03 5.34
N ILE A 2 20.26 -28.61 6.49
CA ILE A 2 19.28 -29.20 7.42
C ILE A 2 18.86 -28.20 8.51
N GLN A 3 19.69 -27.22 8.83
CA GLN A 3 19.41 -26.19 9.85
C GLN A 3 18.47 -25.09 9.35
N LEU A 4 18.57 -24.67 8.09
CA LEU A 4 17.67 -23.64 7.51
C LEU A 4 16.20 -24.08 7.49
N LYS A 5 15.93 -25.39 7.23
CA LYS A 5 14.54 -25.89 7.20
C LYS A 5 13.83 -25.91 8.55
N ARG A 6 14.56 -25.96 9.67
CA ARG A 6 13.95 -25.94 11.00
C ARG A 6 13.46 -24.56 11.44
N THR A 7 14.16 -23.51 11.05
CA THR A 7 13.81 -22.13 11.41
C THR A 7 12.49 -21.70 10.74
N HIS A 8 12.30 -22.04 9.47
CA HIS A 8 11.06 -21.74 8.75
C HIS A 8 9.82 -22.46 9.30
N TYR A 9 9.97 -23.68 9.80
CA TYR A 9 8.85 -24.42 10.41
C TYR A 9 8.42 -23.84 11.76
N ILE A 10 9.34 -23.25 12.53
CA ILE A 10 9.04 -22.66 13.83
C ILE A 10 8.33 -21.31 13.64
N ALA A 11 8.76 -20.49 12.69
CA ALA A 11 8.09 -19.22 12.36
C ALA A 11 6.64 -19.45 11.86
N ALA A 12 6.42 -20.44 11.00
CA ALA A 12 5.08 -20.79 10.52
C ALA A 12 4.16 -21.29 11.65
N LEU A 13 4.68 -22.00 12.66
CA LEU A 13 3.91 -22.47 13.79
C LEU A 13 3.53 -21.34 14.77
N VAL A 14 4.37 -20.33 14.94
CA VAL A 14 4.09 -19.18 15.81
C VAL A 14 3.01 -18.28 15.17
N VAL A 15 3.07 -18.05 13.86
CA VAL A 15 2.02 -17.32 13.12
C VAL A 15 0.68 -18.06 13.17
N LEU A 16 0.69 -19.38 13.04
CA LEU A 16 -0.52 -20.21 13.15
C LEU A 16 -1.10 -20.18 14.57
N ALA A 17 -0.27 -20.14 15.62
CA ALA A 17 -0.72 -20.05 17.01
C ALA A 17 -1.37 -18.68 17.32
N LEU A 18 -0.84 -17.58 16.76
CA LEU A 18 -1.42 -16.25 16.92
C LEU A 18 -2.76 -16.11 16.18
N VAL A 19 -2.90 -16.69 14.99
CA VAL A 19 -4.17 -16.72 14.25
C VAL A 19 -5.23 -17.57 14.97
N VAL A 20 -4.84 -18.70 15.58
CA VAL A 20 -5.76 -19.57 16.35
C VAL A 20 -6.20 -18.91 17.66
N LEU A 21 -5.32 -18.15 18.32
CA LEU A 21 -5.68 -17.39 19.54
C LEU A 21 -6.63 -16.24 19.24
N PHE A 22 -6.46 -15.55 18.10
CA PHE A 22 -7.38 -14.51 17.65
C PHE A 22 -8.77 -15.06 17.28
N ALA A 23 -8.82 -16.21 16.61
CA ALA A 23 -10.08 -16.90 16.28
C ALA A 23 -10.81 -17.46 17.52
N ALA A 24 -10.09 -17.79 18.59
CA ALA A 24 -10.67 -18.24 19.86
C ALA A 24 -11.24 -17.07 20.68
N TRP A 25 -10.62 -15.88 20.59
CA TRP A 25 -11.07 -14.68 21.30
C TRP A 25 -12.36 -14.09 20.69
N SER A 26 -12.50 -14.10 19.37
CA SER A 26 -13.69 -13.60 18.67
C SER A 26 -14.95 -14.48 18.87
N ARG A 27 -14.81 -15.73 19.38
CA ARG A 27 -15.95 -16.64 19.63
C ARG A 27 -16.56 -16.55 21.02
N ASN A 28 -15.94 -15.83 21.96
CA ASN A 28 -16.39 -15.78 23.36
C ASN A 28 -17.09 -14.49 23.79
N GLY A 29 -17.42 -13.61 22.87
CA GLY A 29 -18.09 -12.34 23.15
C GLY A 29 -19.58 -12.30 22.78
N SER A 30 -20.39 -13.24 23.28
CA SER A 30 -21.85 -13.14 23.17
C SER A 30 -22.49 -13.08 24.54
N ALA A 31 -23.15 -11.98 24.85
CA ALA A 31 -24.01 -11.82 26.00
C ALA A 31 -25.30 -12.64 25.84
N PRO A 32 -25.95 -13.07 26.94
CA PRO A 32 -27.06 -13.99 26.90
C PRO A 32 -28.36 -13.32 26.49
N VAL A 33 -29.10 -13.92 25.58
CA VAL A 33 -30.50 -13.62 25.25
C VAL A 33 -31.36 -14.75 25.78
N ASP A 34 -32.42 -14.36 26.48
CA ASP A 34 -33.45 -15.14 27.18
C ASP A 34 -34.29 -16.03 26.22
N PRO A 35 -34.70 -17.25 26.60
CA PRO A 35 -35.41 -18.14 25.73
C PRO A 35 -36.91 -18.10 25.95
N ALA A 36 -37.67 -17.65 24.95
CA ALA A 36 -39.07 -18.03 24.79
C ALA A 36 -39.56 -17.81 23.35
N GLN A 37 -39.63 -18.82 22.55
CA GLN A 37 -40.88 -19.26 21.94
C GLN A 37 -40.63 -20.43 20.96
N SER A 38 -41.34 -21.50 21.27
CA SER A 38 -41.37 -22.82 20.71
C SER A 38 -42.30 -22.95 19.52
N ALA A 39 -41.95 -23.89 18.64
CA ALA A 39 -42.82 -24.86 17.97
C ALA A 39 -43.38 -24.52 16.57
N ALA A 40 -43.19 -25.54 15.76
CA ALA A 40 -43.88 -26.09 14.60
C ALA A 40 -43.11 -25.92 13.28
N ALA A 41 -42.84 -26.88 12.46
CA ALA A 41 -43.35 -28.26 12.32
C ALA A 41 -42.34 -29.11 11.55
N GLU A 42 -42.26 -30.39 11.93
CA GLU A 42 -41.71 -31.49 11.14
C GLU A 42 -42.54 -31.74 9.87
N SER A 43 -41.86 -32.13 8.85
CA SER A 43 -42.03 -33.32 8.01
C SER A 43 -41.90 -33.01 6.50
N ALA A 44 -40.94 -33.64 5.87
CA ALA A 44 -41.17 -34.64 4.84
C ALA A 44 -39.84 -35.14 4.27
N GLN A 45 -39.73 -36.47 4.29
CA GLN A 45 -38.64 -37.28 3.83
C GLN A 45 -38.58 -37.45 2.31
N THR A 46 -37.34 -37.66 1.84
CA THR A 46 -36.91 -38.52 0.73
C THR A 46 -37.28 -38.20 -0.71
N ALA A 47 -36.25 -37.91 -1.49
CA ALA A 47 -35.92 -38.72 -2.66
C ALA A 47 -34.53 -38.37 -3.21
N SER A 48 -33.74 -39.42 -3.36
CA SER A 48 -32.46 -39.50 -4.06
C SER A 48 -32.62 -39.18 -5.54
N ALA A 49 -31.62 -38.50 -6.10
CA ALA A 49 -31.00 -38.90 -7.37
C ALA A 49 -29.87 -37.94 -7.77
N ASP A 50 -28.74 -38.53 -8.12
CA ASP A 50 -27.61 -37.96 -8.84
C ASP A 50 -27.99 -36.95 -9.93
N ALA A 51 -27.38 -35.76 -9.87
CA ALA A 51 -27.12 -34.95 -11.05
C ALA A 51 -25.87 -34.10 -10.78
N ALA A 52 -24.80 -34.41 -11.50
CA ALA A 52 -23.63 -33.55 -11.63
C ALA A 52 -24.07 -32.14 -12.05
N PRO A 53 -23.42 -31.04 -11.56
CA PRO A 53 -23.73 -29.72 -12.04
C PRO A 53 -23.33 -29.64 -13.52
N ALA A 54 -24.29 -29.32 -14.36
CA ALA A 54 -24.05 -28.99 -15.78
C ALA A 54 -23.20 -27.73 -15.82
N GLU A 55 -22.04 -27.81 -16.44
CA GLU A 55 -21.25 -26.65 -16.84
C GLU A 55 -22.15 -25.74 -17.71
N SER A 56 -22.38 -24.54 -17.22
CA SER A 56 -23.06 -23.50 -17.99
C SER A 56 -22.13 -23.07 -19.13
N THR A 57 -22.41 -23.53 -20.33
CA THR A 57 -21.77 -23.05 -21.55
C THR A 57 -22.49 -21.81 -22.06
N ASP A 58 -22.44 -20.72 -21.30
CA ASP A 58 -22.80 -19.40 -21.82
C ASP A 58 -21.57 -18.77 -22.47
N PRO A 59 -21.52 -18.65 -23.81
CA PRO A 59 -20.38 -18.05 -24.51
C PRO A 59 -20.12 -16.59 -24.12
N ALA A 60 -21.12 -15.89 -23.57
CA ALA A 60 -20.96 -14.52 -23.09
C ALA A 60 -20.28 -14.48 -21.69
N ALA A 61 -20.50 -15.49 -20.84
CA ALA A 61 -19.81 -15.62 -19.56
C ALA A 61 -18.36 -16.11 -19.72
N GLN A 62 -18.09 -16.97 -20.73
CA GLN A 62 -16.74 -17.37 -21.08
C GLN A 62 -15.95 -16.24 -21.76
N ALA A 63 -16.55 -15.45 -22.63
CA ALA A 63 -15.90 -14.29 -23.25
C ALA A 63 -15.63 -13.15 -22.25
N ALA A 64 -16.38 -13.06 -21.14
CA ALA A 64 -16.12 -12.13 -20.05
C ALA A 64 -14.99 -12.61 -19.10
N ALA A 65 -14.71 -13.92 -19.06
CA ALA A 65 -13.60 -14.50 -18.26
C ALA A 65 -12.28 -14.56 -19.03
N GLU A 66 -12.29 -14.36 -20.33
CA GLU A 66 -11.11 -14.39 -21.23
C GLU A 66 -10.74 -12.99 -21.78
N ALA A 67 -11.38 -11.92 -21.35
CA ALA A 67 -10.83 -10.59 -21.60
C ALA A 67 -9.60 -10.45 -20.68
N GLU A 68 -8.41 -10.66 -21.22
CA GLU A 68 -7.15 -10.29 -20.59
C GLU A 68 -7.30 -8.86 -20.09
N GLU A 69 -7.26 -8.67 -18.77
CA GLU A 69 -7.40 -7.36 -18.16
C GLU A 69 -6.23 -6.50 -18.66
N ALA A 70 -6.51 -5.34 -19.24
CA ALA A 70 -5.46 -4.48 -19.76
C ALA A 70 -4.43 -4.20 -18.66
N PRO A 71 -3.12 -4.19 -18.98
CA PRO A 71 -2.08 -3.98 -18.00
C PRO A 71 -2.28 -2.65 -17.26
N LEU A 72 -1.98 -2.63 -15.96
CA LEU A 72 -2.09 -1.43 -15.16
C LEU A 72 -0.99 -0.44 -15.53
N VAL A 73 -1.37 0.78 -15.90
CA VAL A 73 -0.46 1.92 -16.09
C VAL A 73 -0.84 2.98 -15.07
N GLY A 74 -0.09 3.02 -13.97
CA GLY A 74 -0.36 3.92 -12.85
C GLY A 74 0.52 5.17 -12.87
N VAL A 75 0.04 6.21 -12.18
CA VAL A 75 0.81 7.41 -11.87
C VAL A 75 0.65 7.76 -10.39
N TRP A 76 1.77 7.93 -9.67
CA TRP A 76 1.73 8.46 -8.32
C TRP A 76 1.49 9.98 -8.29
N ILE A 77 0.54 10.40 -7.44
CA ILE A 77 0.25 11.80 -7.12
C ILE A 77 0.60 12.03 -5.64
N PRO A 78 1.86 12.45 -5.32
CA PRO A 78 2.29 12.68 -3.95
C PRO A 78 1.53 13.84 -3.30
N TYR A 79 1.42 13.84 -1.97
CA TYR A 79 0.74 14.91 -1.22
C TYR A 79 1.27 16.31 -1.52
N MET A 80 2.58 16.43 -1.81
CA MET A 80 3.21 17.72 -2.17
C MET A 80 2.62 18.27 -3.46
N SER A 81 2.29 17.42 -4.43
CA SER A 81 1.67 17.79 -5.70
C SER A 81 0.23 18.28 -5.54
N LEU A 82 -0.44 17.91 -4.43
CA LEU A 82 -1.80 18.33 -4.11
C LEU A 82 -1.85 19.67 -3.38
N SER A 83 -0.72 20.09 -2.77
CA SER A 83 -0.65 21.35 -2.03
C SER A 83 -0.67 22.54 -2.99
N THR A 84 -1.56 23.47 -2.75
CA THR A 84 -1.70 24.71 -3.51
C THR A 84 -1.27 25.92 -2.68
N GLU A 85 -0.86 27.01 -3.31
CA GLU A 85 -0.53 28.27 -2.62
C GLU A 85 -1.80 28.86 -1.98
N GLU A 86 -2.86 28.96 -2.78
CA GLU A 86 -4.19 29.36 -2.28
C GLU A 86 -4.91 28.13 -1.71
N LYS A 87 -5.13 28.16 -0.40
CA LYS A 87 -5.79 27.06 0.32
C LYS A 87 -7.32 27.14 0.18
N THR A 88 -7.81 27.00 -1.05
CA THR A 88 -9.24 27.05 -1.39
C THR A 88 -9.67 25.77 -2.10
N GLU A 89 -10.94 25.41 -1.97
CA GLU A 89 -11.54 24.29 -2.69
C GLU A 89 -11.34 24.40 -4.22
N THR A 90 -11.53 25.60 -4.77
CA THR A 90 -11.36 25.84 -6.21
C THR A 90 -9.93 25.56 -6.65
N ALA A 91 -8.94 26.13 -5.97
CA ALA A 91 -7.53 25.92 -6.31
C ALA A 91 -7.12 24.45 -6.18
N PHE A 92 -7.60 23.74 -5.15
CA PHE A 92 -7.37 22.32 -4.98
C PHE A 92 -7.94 21.51 -6.16
N LYS A 93 -9.19 21.75 -6.52
CA LYS A 93 -9.88 21.04 -7.61
C LYS A 93 -9.22 21.29 -8.96
N GLU A 94 -8.90 22.53 -9.28
CA GLU A 94 -8.21 22.90 -10.52
C GLU A 94 -6.81 22.26 -10.61
N ASN A 95 -6.06 22.23 -9.49
CA ASN A 95 -4.77 21.58 -9.43
C ASN A 95 -4.89 20.06 -9.65
N TYR A 96 -5.83 19.39 -8.98
CA TYR A 96 -6.04 17.96 -9.15
C TYR A 96 -6.49 17.59 -10.57
N ASP A 97 -7.42 18.34 -11.16
CA ASP A 97 -7.86 18.14 -12.55
C ASP A 97 -6.70 18.27 -13.55
N ALA A 98 -5.77 19.22 -13.31
CA ALA A 98 -4.57 19.34 -14.12
C ALA A 98 -3.68 18.07 -13.99
N LYS A 99 -3.51 17.51 -12.78
CA LYS A 99 -2.76 16.27 -12.56
C LYS A 99 -3.38 15.07 -13.28
N LEU A 100 -4.71 14.91 -13.18
CA LEU A 100 -5.42 13.86 -13.91
C LEU A 100 -5.25 13.99 -15.43
N LYS A 101 -5.30 15.21 -15.95
CA LYS A 101 -5.07 15.46 -17.37
C LYS A 101 -3.68 15.05 -17.80
N SER A 102 -2.63 15.36 -17.02
CA SER A 102 -1.26 14.95 -17.27
C SER A 102 -1.10 13.42 -17.23
N ALA A 103 -1.67 12.77 -16.21
CA ALA A 103 -1.65 11.30 -16.08
C ALA A 103 -2.32 10.62 -17.29
N LYS A 104 -3.51 11.11 -17.70
CA LYS A 104 -4.22 10.58 -18.87
C LYS A 104 -3.45 10.79 -20.17
N ALA A 105 -2.80 11.94 -20.34
CA ALA A 105 -1.97 12.21 -21.51
C ALA A 105 -0.75 11.28 -21.59
N ALA A 106 -0.20 10.90 -20.43
CA ALA A 106 0.87 9.90 -20.34
C ALA A 106 0.39 8.46 -20.60
N GLY A 107 -0.91 8.20 -20.70
CA GLY A 107 -1.48 6.87 -20.97
C GLY A 107 -1.92 6.11 -19.73
N ALA A 108 -1.98 6.75 -18.58
CA ALA A 108 -2.40 6.10 -17.35
C ALA A 108 -3.88 5.68 -17.38
N ASN A 109 -4.14 4.51 -16.80
CA ASN A 109 -5.48 3.99 -16.48
C ASN A 109 -5.71 3.87 -14.96
N ALA A 110 -4.73 4.27 -14.13
CA ALA A 110 -4.83 4.32 -12.67
C ALA A 110 -4.06 5.50 -12.10
N VAL A 111 -4.51 6.04 -10.94
CA VAL A 111 -3.78 7.02 -10.14
C VAL A 111 -3.64 6.53 -8.71
N PHE A 112 -2.47 6.75 -8.13
CA PHE A 112 -2.10 6.40 -6.76
C PHE A 112 -1.92 7.70 -5.98
N VAL A 113 -2.96 8.10 -5.25
CA VAL A 113 -3.04 9.45 -4.67
C VAL A 113 -2.77 9.43 -3.18
N HIS A 114 -1.81 10.22 -2.72
CA HIS A 114 -1.38 10.24 -1.33
C HIS A 114 -2.39 10.99 -0.45
N VAL A 115 -3.35 10.26 0.10
CA VAL A 115 -4.47 10.81 0.88
C VAL A 115 -4.23 10.85 2.38
N ARG A 116 -3.18 10.14 2.86
CA ARG A 116 -2.81 10.10 4.29
C ARG A 116 -1.28 10.08 4.45
N PRO A 117 -0.62 11.25 4.38
CA PRO A 117 0.84 11.34 4.40
C PRO A 117 1.49 11.37 5.79
N PHE A 118 0.78 11.84 6.86
CA PHE A 118 1.35 12.15 8.18
C PHE A 118 0.43 11.78 9.35
N ALA A 119 -0.21 10.66 9.37
CA ALA A 119 -1.26 10.37 10.33
C ALA A 119 -2.28 11.54 10.41
N ASP A 120 -2.57 12.09 9.26
CA ASP A 120 -3.60 13.10 8.95
C ASP A 120 -4.32 12.69 7.66
N SER A 121 -5.44 13.29 7.32
CA SER A 121 -6.29 12.83 6.22
C SER A 121 -6.71 13.96 5.29
N LEU A 122 -6.83 13.64 4.00
CA LEU A 122 -7.45 14.50 2.98
C LEU A 122 -8.95 14.18 2.83
N TYR A 123 -9.59 13.71 3.91
CA TYR A 123 -11.01 13.35 3.96
C TYR A 123 -11.50 13.43 5.41
N PRO A 124 -12.81 13.56 5.67
CA PRO A 124 -13.34 13.49 7.03
C PRO A 124 -13.12 12.08 7.61
N SER A 125 -12.27 11.97 8.61
CA SER A 125 -11.87 10.71 9.24
C SER A 125 -12.24 10.67 10.73
N GLU A 126 -12.69 9.50 11.20
CA GLU A 126 -12.88 9.25 12.65
C GLU A 126 -11.54 8.98 13.36
N TYR A 127 -10.49 8.65 12.59
CA TYR A 127 -9.18 8.27 13.14
C TYR A 127 -8.18 9.42 13.10
N GLU A 128 -8.14 10.22 12.04
CA GLU A 128 -7.07 11.19 11.80
C GLU A 128 -7.59 12.62 11.67
N PRO A 129 -6.83 13.64 12.14
CA PRO A 129 -7.17 15.03 11.90
C PRO A 129 -7.04 15.39 10.43
N TRP A 130 -7.72 16.45 10.00
CA TRP A 130 -7.54 17.04 8.68
C TRP A 130 -6.08 17.38 8.39
N SER A 131 -5.62 17.11 7.17
CA SER A 131 -4.25 17.41 6.77
C SER A 131 -4.01 18.90 6.59
N HIS A 132 -2.86 19.36 7.09
CA HIS A 132 -2.37 20.73 6.89
C HIS A 132 -2.20 21.12 5.41
N ILE A 133 -2.15 20.17 4.50
CA ILE A 133 -2.02 20.39 3.06
C ILE A 133 -3.21 21.18 2.52
N LEU A 134 -4.40 20.96 3.07
CA LEU A 134 -5.65 21.56 2.62
C LEU A 134 -5.80 23.03 3.03
N THR A 135 -5.49 23.34 4.30
CA THR A 135 -5.72 24.66 4.90
C THR A 135 -4.44 25.36 5.32
N GLY A 136 -3.32 24.66 5.43
CA GLY A 136 -2.07 25.10 6.04
C GLY A 136 -1.94 24.73 7.51
N THR A 137 -3.03 24.27 8.16
CA THR A 137 -3.08 23.92 9.59
C THR A 137 -3.65 22.51 9.75
N GLN A 138 -2.92 21.62 10.43
CA GLN A 138 -3.44 20.28 10.71
C GLN A 138 -4.62 20.36 11.67
N GLY A 139 -5.70 19.64 11.37
CA GLY A 139 -6.94 19.59 12.18
C GLY A 139 -7.98 20.66 11.80
N GLU A 140 -7.66 21.58 10.90
CA GLU A 140 -8.60 22.58 10.40
C GLU A 140 -9.41 21.99 9.23
N ASP A 141 -10.75 22.00 9.38
CA ASP A 141 -11.68 21.50 8.36
C ASP A 141 -11.69 22.43 7.13
N PRO A 142 -11.39 21.91 5.93
CA PRO A 142 -11.41 22.72 4.70
C PRO A 142 -12.83 23.08 4.23
N GLY A 143 -13.88 22.51 4.80
CA GLY A 143 -15.28 22.76 4.47
C GLY A 143 -15.80 22.01 3.23
N TYR A 144 -15.05 21.05 2.70
CA TYR A 144 -15.43 20.16 1.59
C TYR A 144 -14.76 18.80 1.75
N ASP A 145 -15.15 17.81 0.96
CA ASP A 145 -14.53 16.48 0.92
C ASP A 145 -13.60 16.34 -0.31
N PRO A 146 -12.26 16.49 -0.12
CA PRO A 146 -11.30 16.35 -1.19
C PRO A 146 -11.25 14.93 -1.78
N LEU A 147 -11.34 13.88 -0.94
CA LEU A 147 -11.21 12.50 -1.39
C LEU A 147 -12.39 12.10 -2.27
N GLN A 148 -13.62 12.44 -1.89
CA GLN A 148 -14.78 12.18 -2.73
C GLN A 148 -14.64 12.84 -4.12
N TYR A 149 -14.20 14.10 -4.13
CA TYR A 149 -13.95 14.78 -5.40
C TYR A 149 -12.89 14.06 -6.25
N MET A 150 -11.77 13.65 -5.61
CA MET A 150 -10.66 13.01 -6.34
C MET A 150 -11.06 11.66 -6.94
N VAL A 151 -11.80 10.84 -6.21
CA VAL A 151 -12.30 9.54 -6.66
C VAL A 151 -13.26 9.74 -7.85
N ASP A 152 -14.29 10.59 -7.70
CA ASP A 152 -15.28 10.86 -8.76
C ASP A 152 -14.60 11.33 -10.05
N ARG A 153 -13.62 12.24 -9.93
CA ARG A 153 -12.92 12.78 -11.11
C ARG A 153 -12.01 11.76 -11.79
N ALA A 154 -11.33 10.88 -11.02
CA ALA A 154 -10.54 9.79 -11.60
C ALA A 154 -11.43 8.83 -12.40
N HIS A 155 -12.55 8.41 -11.84
CA HIS A 155 -13.52 7.54 -12.51
C HIS A 155 -14.16 8.19 -13.74
N GLU A 156 -14.54 9.48 -13.68
CA GLU A 156 -15.00 10.23 -14.84
C GLU A 156 -13.97 10.31 -15.98
N CYS A 157 -12.68 10.27 -15.63
CA CYS A 157 -11.59 10.17 -16.59
C CYS A 157 -11.31 8.73 -17.08
N GLY A 158 -12.01 7.71 -16.55
CA GLY A 158 -11.81 6.29 -16.85
C GLY A 158 -10.51 5.74 -16.24
N MET A 159 -10.12 6.22 -15.07
CA MET A 159 -8.95 5.76 -14.33
C MET A 159 -9.35 5.18 -12.99
N GLN A 160 -8.71 4.09 -12.57
CA GLN A 160 -8.79 3.58 -11.20
C GLN A 160 -8.19 4.58 -10.22
N PHE A 161 -8.71 4.58 -8.99
CA PHE A 161 -8.21 5.40 -7.89
C PHE A 161 -7.70 4.52 -6.74
N HIS A 162 -6.40 4.55 -6.50
CA HIS A 162 -5.77 3.89 -5.36
C HIS A 162 -5.41 4.92 -4.29
N ALA A 163 -5.99 4.77 -3.09
CA ALA A 163 -5.72 5.65 -1.96
C ALA A 163 -4.37 5.28 -1.31
N TRP A 164 -3.38 6.14 -1.48
CA TRP A 164 -2.05 5.93 -0.94
C TRP A 164 -1.95 6.46 0.49
N ILE A 165 -1.49 5.61 1.39
CA ILE A 165 -1.30 5.85 2.82
C ILE A 165 0.17 5.58 3.17
N ASN A 166 0.83 6.50 3.87
CA ASN A 166 2.02 6.19 4.65
C ASN A 166 1.58 5.61 6.00
N PRO A 167 1.89 4.35 6.32
CA PRO A 167 1.27 3.71 7.48
C PRO A 167 1.79 4.20 8.83
N LEU A 168 3.08 4.57 8.93
CA LEU A 168 3.72 4.80 10.23
C LEU A 168 4.09 6.24 10.51
N ARG A 169 4.28 7.09 9.50
CA ARG A 169 4.78 8.45 9.69
C ARG A 169 3.74 9.38 10.28
N ILE A 170 4.06 10.00 11.42
CA ILE A 170 3.24 11.04 12.07
C ILE A 170 3.78 12.43 11.71
N SER A 171 5.08 12.61 11.75
CA SER A 171 5.75 13.84 11.31
C SER A 171 7.18 13.57 10.87
N THR A 172 7.74 14.50 10.09
CA THR A 172 9.19 14.71 9.96
C THR A 172 9.62 15.82 10.94
N ASP A 173 10.90 16.21 10.93
CA ASP A 173 11.41 17.32 11.74
C ASP A 173 10.75 18.68 11.43
N ALA A 174 10.20 18.84 10.22
CA ALA A 174 9.63 20.08 9.74
C ALA A 174 8.14 20.00 9.33
N THR A 175 7.59 18.81 9.16
CA THR A 175 6.25 18.63 8.55
C THR A 175 5.44 17.52 9.24
N PRO A 176 4.18 17.82 9.66
CA PRO A 176 3.58 19.14 9.75
C PRO A 176 4.27 19.98 10.84
N GLY A 177 4.35 21.30 10.65
CA GLY A 177 5.05 22.19 11.60
C GLY A 177 4.44 22.22 13.01
N THR A 178 3.14 21.94 13.14
CA THR A 178 2.43 21.79 14.41
C THR A 178 1.40 20.67 14.28
N LEU A 179 1.44 19.74 15.22
CA LEU A 179 0.44 18.67 15.30
C LEU A 179 -0.84 19.17 15.97
N ALA A 180 -1.98 18.75 15.43
CA ALA A 180 -3.29 19.06 16.02
C ALA A 180 -3.45 18.42 17.40
N GLU A 181 -4.06 19.15 18.36
CA GLU A 181 -4.38 18.63 19.68
C GLU A 181 -5.32 17.40 19.62
N SER A 182 -6.11 17.28 18.56
CA SER A 182 -6.96 16.11 18.28
C SER A 182 -6.19 14.90 17.73
N SER A 183 -4.92 15.04 17.34
CA SER A 183 -4.14 13.92 16.80
C SER A 183 -3.93 12.84 17.88
N PHE A 184 -3.87 11.60 17.43
CA PHE A 184 -3.65 10.46 18.33
C PHE A 184 -2.33 10.59 19.11
N TYR A 185 -1.29 11.13 18.49
CA TYR A 185 -0.02 11.40 19.16
C TYR A 185 -0.19 12.39 20.31
N MET A 186 -0.79 13.56 20.07
CA MET A 186 -0.94 14.59 21.10
C MET A 186 -1.80 14.12 22.27
N GLN A 187 -2.79 13.28 22.02
CA GLN A 187 -3.66 12.71 23.03
C GLN A 187 -3.03 11.60 23.88
N ASN A 188 -2.00 10.91 23.35
CA ASN A 188 -1.46 9.69 23.96
C ASN A 188 0.02 9.75 24.35
N ARG A 189 0.82 10.69 23.86
CA ARG A 189 2.28 10.72 24.03
C ARG A 189 2.75 10.67 25.49
N GLU A 190 1.97 11.23 26.43
CA GLU A 190 2.33 11.27 27.84
C GLU A 190 1.86 10.02 28.60
N THR A 191 0.71 9.45 28.23
CA THR A 191 0.09 8.31 28.91
C THR A 191 0.45 6.96 28.31
N ASN A 192 0.75 6.93 27.03
CA ASN A 192 1.05 5.73 26.25
C ASN A 192 2.27 5.94 25.31
N PRO A 193 3.44 6.31 25.85
CA PRO A 193 4.61 6.64 25.01
C PRO A 193 5.07 5.48 24.13
N PHE A 194 4.77 4.23 24.49
CA PHE A 194 5.12 3.03 23.71
C PHE A 194 4.33 2.89 22.39
N TYR A 195 3.34 3.74 22.14
CA TYR A 195 2.67 3.78 20.84
C TYR A 195 3.51 4.48 19.76
N PHE A 196 4.61 5.13 20.13
CA PHE A 196 5.35 6.01 19.25
C PHE A 196 6.84 5.71 19.29
N LEU A 197 7.49 6.00 18.16
CA LEU A 197 8.94 5.98 17.96
C LEU A 197 9.38 7.38 17.53
N GLU A 198 10.56 7.82 17.97
CA GLU A 198 11.16 9.09 17.60
C GLU A 198 12.52 8.86 16.97
N TYR A 199 12.75 9.40 15.77
CA TYR A 199 14.00 9.26 15.05
C TYR A 199 14.22 10.41 14.06
N GLY A 200 15.45 10.97 14.02
CA GLY A 200 15.84 12.01 13.07
C GLY A 200 14.97 13.27 13.14
N GLY A 201 14.42 13.60 14.32
CA GLY A 201 13.45 14.69 14.51
C GLY A 201 12.03 14.36 14.07
N GLY A 202 11.79 13.19 13.47
CA GLY A 202 10.46 12.70 13.10
C GLY A 202 9.81 11.85 14.19
N ILE A 203 8.49 11.69 14.09
CA ILE A 203 7.65 10.88 14.97
C ILE A 203 6.95 9.83 14.13
N TYR A 204 6.91 8.60 14.62
CA TYR A 204 6.35 7.46 13.93
C TYR A 204 5.45 6.64 14.84
N TYR A 205 4.45 5.99 14.30
CA TYR A 205 3.72 4.95 14.99
C TYR A 205 4.61 3.74 15.25
N ASN A 206 4.48 3.13 16.44
CA ASN A 206 5.19 1.90 16.78
C ASN A 206 4.39 0.67 16.34
N PRO A 207 4.82 -0.08 15.32
CA PRO A 207 4.10 -1.26 14.83
C PRO A 207 4.07 -2.41 15.84
N ALA A 208 4.91 -2.40 16.89
CA ALA A 208 4.85 -3.38 17.97
C ALA A 208 3.57 -3.23 18.83
N SER A 209 2.94 -2.05 18.83
CA SER A 209 1.68 -1.83 19.54
C SER A 209 0.48 -2.39 18.77
N ALA A 210 -0.25 -3.33 19.37
CA ALA A 210 -1.50 -3.85 18.79
C ALA A 210 -2.56 -2.74 18.60
N VAL A 211 -2.61 -1.76 19.52
CA VAL A 211 -3.52 -0.61 19.41
C VAL A 211 -3.20 0.23 18.17
N VAL A 212 -1.92 0.42 17.88
CA VAL A 212 -1.46 1.16 16.70
C VAL A 212 -1.79 0.39 15.43
N ARG A 213 -1.49 -0.91 15.38
CA ARG A 213 -1.80 -1.76 14.21
C ARG A 213 -3.31 -1.75 13.90
N GLU A 214 -4.14 -1.89 14.95
CA GLU A 214 -5.59 -1.85 14.79
C GLU A 214 -6.09 -0.48 14.30
N ARG A 215 -5.53 0.62 14.82
CA ARG A 215 -5.84 1.97 14.36
C ARG A 215 -5.53 2.16 12.87
N ILE A 216 -4.36 1.73 12.42
CA ILE A 216 -3.95 1.84 11.01
C ILE A 216 -4.87 0.99 10.13
N ALA A 217 -5.18 -0.24 10.54
CA ALA A 217 -6.06 -1.14 9.81
C ALA A 217 -7.49 -0.56 9.70
N ASN A 218 -8.02 0.01 10.79
CA ASN A 218 -9.33 0.65 10.79
C ASN A 218 -9.36 1.89 9.89
N GLY A 219 -8.31 2.73 9.93
CA GLY A 219 -8.23 3.91 9.06
C GLY A 219 -8.10 3.58 7.58
N ALA A 220 -7.43 2.47 7.22
CA ALA A 220 -7.42 1.98 5.84
C ALA A 220 -8.80 1.47 5.40
N ALA A 221 -9.47 0.70 6.26
CA ALA A 221 -10.82 0.20 6.00
C ALA A 221 -11.89 1.30 6.00
N GLU A 222 -11.70 2.39 6.75
CA GLU A 222 -12.56 3.57 6.70
C GLU A 222 -12.64 4.14 5.28
N ILE A 223 -11.50 4.27 4.60
CA ILE A 223 -11.46 4.73 3.20
C ILE A 223 -12.24 3.75 2.32
N ALA A 224 -11.95 2.45 2.41
CA ALA A 224 -12.60 1.42 1.61
C ALA A 224 -14.12 1.31 1.87
N ALA A 225 -14.60 1.71 3.06
CA ALA A 225 -16.01 1.69 3.43
C ALA A 225 -16.78 2.91 2.93
N LEU A 226 -16.14 4.08 2.89
CA LEU A 226 -16.82 5.35 2.66
C LEU A 226 -16.67 5.87 1.23
N TYR A 227 -15.67 5.40 0.49
CA TYR A 227 -15.34 5.88 -0.85
C TYR A 227 -15.26 4.73 -1.84
N ASP A 228 -15.62 4.99 -3.07
CA ASP A 228 -15.56 4.04 -4.20
C ASP A 228 -14.12 3.97 -4.75
N VAL A 229 -13.16 3.61 -3.86
CA VAL A 229 -11.76 3.44 -4.25
C VAL A 229 -11.53 2.03 -4.82
N ASP A 230 -10.70 1.90 -5.86
CA ASP A 230 -10.32 0.62 -6.44
C ASP A 230 -9.26 -0.10 -5.58
N GLY A 231 -8.44 0.66 -4.87
CA GLY A 231 -7.39 0.09 -4.04
C GLY A 231 -6.92 0.97 -2.88
N ILE A 232 -6.27 0.30 -1.93
CA ILE A 232 -5.48 0.93 -0.87
C ILE A 232 -4.00 0.61 -1.15
N HIS A 233 -3.14 1.59 -1.05
CA HIS A 233 -1.73 1.50 -1.37
C HIS A 233 -0.85 1.98 -0.22
N PHE A 234 0.15 1.17 0.19
CA PHE A 234 1.20 1.58 1.12
C PHE A 234 2.52 1.83 0.37
N ASP A 235 3.31 2.78 0.85
CA ASP A 235 4.68 3.04 0.38
C ASP A 235 5.72 2.17 1.12
N ASP A 236 7.01 2.55 1.03
CA ASP A 236 8.15 1.84 1.61
C ASP A 236 8.55 2.32 3.01
N TYR A 237 7.78 3.23 3.64
CA TYR A 237 8.13 3.79 4.94
C TYR A 237 7.61 2.92 6.09
N PHE A 238 8.39 1.87 6.43
CA PHE A 238 8.15 1.02 7.59
C PHE A 238 8.99 1.48 8.79
N TYR A 239 9.95 0.67 9.30
CA TYR A 239 10.84 1.19 10.33
C TYR A 239 11.71 2.33 9.77
N PRO A 240 11.82 3.48 10.47
CA PRO A 240 12.57 4.63 9.94
C PRO A 240 14.09 4.44 9.98
N THR A 241 14.58 3.41 10.65
CA THR A 241 16.00 3.09 10.83
C THR A 241 16.19 1.64 11.28
N ASP A 242 17.37 1.08 11.05
CA ASP A 242 17.87 -0.18 11.62
C ASP A 242 18.51 0.00 13.01
N ASP A 243 18.65 1.23 13.51
CA ASP A 243 19.20 1.51 14.86
C ASP A 243 18.40 0.74 15.92
N GLU A 244 19.12 -0.09 16.69
CA GLU A 244 18.53 -0.93 17.72
C GLU A 244 17.97 -0.13 18.91
N SER A 245 18.39 1.14 19.07
CA SER A 245 17.98 1.97 20.19
C SER A 245 16.56 2.57 20.06
N ILE A 246 16.00 2.61 18.83
CA ILE A 246 14.75 3.30 18.55
C ILE A 246 13.55 2.74 19.34
N ASP A 247 13.51 1.44 19.55
CA ASP A 247 12.47 0.70 20.26
C ASP A 247 13.01 -0.18 21.40
N ALA A 248 14.21 0.13 21.91
CA ALA A 248 14.88 -0.68 22.93
C ALA A 248 14.03 -0.93 24.19
N ASN A 249 13.27 0.07 24.64
CA ASN A 249 12.39 -0.06 25.80
C ASN A 249 11.19 -0.99 25.52
N GLN A 250 10.62 -0.91 24.32
CA GLN A 250 9.50 -1.74 23.88
C GLN A 250 9.96 -3.19 23.70
N TYR A 251 11.14 -3.39 23.12
CA TYR A 251 11.73 -4.72 22.96
C TYR A 251 12.12 -5.33 24.32
N ALA A 252 12.68 -4.55 25.25
CA ALA A 252 13.00 -5.02 26.58
C ALA A 252 11.74 -5.49 27.35
N ALA A 253 10.64 -4.74 27.25
CA ALA A 253 9.36 -5.14 27.83
C ALA A 253 8.82 -6.45 27.21
N TYR A 254 8.91 -6.60 25.90
CA TYR A 254 8.54 -7.84 25.20
C TYR A 254 9.36 -9.04 25.69
N VAL A 255 10.68 -8.88 25.85
CA VAL A 255 11.59 -9.93 26.32
C VAL A 255 11.25 -10.34 27.77
N GLU A 256 10.90 -9.37 28.63
CA GLU A 256 10.53 -9.66 30.03
C GLU A 256 9.21 -10.45 30.13
N GLU A 257 8.26 -10.20 29.24
CA GLU A 257 6.94 -10.80 29.26
C GLU A 257 6.84 -12.11 28.47
N THR A 258 7.89 -12.52 27.73
CA THR A 258 7.86 -13.65 26.79
C THR A 258 8.84 -14.75 27.22
N GLU A 259 8.38 -16.00 27.34
CA GLU A 259 9.21 -17.15 27.74
C GLU A 259 10.32 -17.44 26.71
N GLU A 260 10.03 -17.36 25.41
CA GLU A 260 10.96 -17.57 24.31
C GLU A 260 10.92 -16.38 23.35
N PRO A 261 11.57 -15.25 23.71
CA PRO A 261 11.51 -14.04 22.89
C PRO A 261 12.26 -14.19 21.56
N LEU A 262 11.68 -13.65 20.50
CA LEU A 262 12.34 -13.54 19.20
C LEU A 262 13.54 -12.57 19.29
N PRO A 263 14.62 -12.78 18.51
CA PRO A 263 15.63 -11.77 18.29
C PRO A 263 15.01 -10.45 17.79
N LEU A 264 15.67 -9.32 18.06
CA LEU A 264 15.13 -7.98 17.79
C LEU A 264 14.66 -7.82 16.34
N HIS A 265 15.46 -8.21 15.35
CA HIS A 265 15.09 -8.11 13.94
C HIS A 265 13.85 -8.96 13.61
N GLU A 266 13.81 -10.22 14.07
CA GLU A 266 12.67 -11.10 13.86
C GLU A 266 11.42 -10.57 14.56
N TRP A 267 11.55 -9.98 15.74
CA TRP A 267 10.44 -9.34 16.45
C TRP A 267 9.89 -8.10 15.70
N ARG A 268 10.75 -7.24 15.18
CA ARG A 268 10.35 -6.11 14.35
C ARG A 268 9.62 -6.57 13.09
N THR A 269 10.19 -7.54 12.38
CA THR A 269 9.60 -8.14 11.17
C THR A 269 8.24 -8.76 11.46
N ALA A 270 8.10 -9.51 12.56
CA ALA A 270 6.82 -10.09 12.97
C ALA A 270 5.75 -9.02 13.25
N ASN A 271 6.13 -7.88 13.83
CA ASN A 271 5.21 -6.77 14.08
C ASN A 271 4.77 -6.06 12.79
N ILE A 272 5.66 -5.88 11.82
CA ILE A 272 5.29 -5.35 10.49
C ILE A 272 4.38 -6.34 9.77
N ASN A 273 4.70 -7.64 9.76
CA ASN A 273 3.85 -8.67 9.16
C ASN A 273 2.45 -8.68 9.79
N ALA A 274 2.36 -8.54 11.12
CA ALA A 274 1.09 -8.44 11.82
C ALA A 274 0.31 -7.16 11.45
N LEU A 275 0.98 -6.04 11.20
CA LEU A 275 0.35 -4.82 10.69
C LEU A 275 -0.24 -5.05 9.30
N ILE A 276 0.56 -5.56 8.36
CA ILE A 276 0.14 -5.76 6.97
C ILE A 276 -1.03 -6.75 6.90
N ALA A 277 -0.94 -7.89 7.62
CA ALA A 277 -2.04 -8.86 7.70
C ALA A 277 -3.32 -8.24 8.29
N ALA A 278 -3.21 -7.44 9.36
CA ALA A 278 -4.36 -6.76 9.97
C ALA A 278 -5.05 -5.80 8.99
N VAL A 279 -4.26 -5.02 8.22
CA VAL A 279 -4.76 -4.10 7.20
C VAL A 279 -5.47 -4.87 6.09
N TYR A 280 -4.81 -5.88 5.52
CA TYR A 280 -5.39 -6.71 4.46
C TYR A 280 -6.74 -7.30 4.90
N HIS A 281 -6.76 -7.99 6.03
CA HIS A 281 -7.97 -8.64 6.53
C HIS A 281 -9.09 -7.63 6.82
N ARG A 282 -8.77 -6.47 7.37
CA ARG A 282 -9.76 -5.44 7.67
C ARG A 282 -10.35 -4.84 6.41
N ILE A 283 -9.55 -4.57 5.38
CA ILE A 283 -10.03 -4.12 4.06
C ILE A 283 -10.95 -5.19 3.46
N LYS A 284 -10.50 -6.45 3.37
CA LYS A 284 -11.28 -7.53 2.76
C LYS A 284 -12.57 -7.88 3.51
N GLN A 285 -12.64 -7.65 4.81
CA GLN A 285 -13.87 -7.77 5.59
C GLN A 285 -14.86 -6.64 5.31
N THR A 286 -14.38 -5.47 4.95
CA THR A 286 -15.18 -4.25 4.76
C THR A 286 -15.62 -4.10 3.30
N ALA A 287 -14.67 -4.23 2.38
CA ALA A 287 -14.84 -4.07 0.93
C ALA A 287 -13.98 -5.13 0.22
N PRO A 288 -14.49 -6.33 -0.03
CA PRO A 288 -13.71 -7.47 -0.53
C PRO A 288 -13.10 -7.23 -1.93
N ASP A 289 -13.71 -6.37 -2.72
CA ASP A 289 -13.26 -6.06 -4.09
C ASP A 289 -12.16 -4.99 -4.12
N VAL A 290 -11.97 -4.21 -3.06
CA VAL A 290 -10.89 -3.22 -2.96
C VAL A 290 -9.55 -3.95 -2.81
N VAL A 291 -8.62 -3.71 -3.75
CA VAL A 291 -7.29 -4.33 -3.70
C VAL A 291 -6.38 -3.62 -2.70
N PHE A 292 -5.45 -4.36 -2.09
CA PHE A 292 -4.43 -3.81 -1.21
C PHE A 292 -3.04 -4.17 -1.70
N GLY A 293 -2.16 -3.19 -1.86
CA GLY A 293 -0.79 -3.44 -2.28
C GLY A 293 0.22 -2.48 -1.67
N ILE A 294 1.48 -2.81 -1.89
CA ILE A 294 2.62 -2.11 -1.29
C ILE A 294 3.66 -1.80 -2.35
N SER A 295 4.27 -0.60 -2.29
CA SER A 295 5.44 -0.25 -3.10
C SER A 295 6.70 -0.19 -2.22
N PRO A 296 7.38 -1.34 -2.03
CA PRO A 296 8.61 -1.42 -1.26
C PRO A 296 9.80 -0.87 -2.03
N GLN A 297 10.94 -0.73 -1.35
CA GLN A 297 12.18 -0.35 -2.01
C GLN A 297 12.59 -1.39 -3.07
N GLY A 298 13.15 -0.91 -4.18
CA GLY A 298 13.57 -1.78 -5.28
C GLY A 298 14.73 -2.73 -4.92
N ASN A 299 15.56 -2.35 -3.95
CA ASN A 299 16.64 -3.19 -3.44
C ASN A 299 16.14 -4.07 -2.28
N LEU A 300 16.23 -5.39 -2.43
CA LEU A 300 15.76 -6.36 -1.43
C LEU A 300 16.48 -6.26 -0.09
N ASP A 301 17.80 -5.99 -0.10
CA ASP A 301 18.58 -5.83 1.13
C ASP A 301 18.14 -4.60 1.94
N ASN A 302 17.61 -3.57 1.27
CA ASN A 302 17.09 -2.41 1.97
C ASN A 302 15.74 -2.71 2.64
N ASN A 303 14.90 -3.53 2.01
CA ASN A 303 13.64 -3.98 2.62
C ASN A 303 13.90 -4.78 3.90
N GLU A 304 14.92 -5.65 3.89
CA GLU A 304 15.34 -6.39 5.09
C GLU A 304 15.74 -5.45 6.24
N LYS A 305 16.51 -4.39 5.96
CA LYS A 305 16.96 -3.41 6.98
C LYS A 305 15.80 -2.67 7.65
N ILE A 306 14.73 -2.38 6.92
CA ILE A 306 13.53 -1.71 7.46
C ILE A 306 12.45 -2.69 7.91
N ASN A 307 12.78 -3.98 8.00
CA ASN A 307 11.91 -5.07 8.43
C ASN A 307 10.66 -5.29 7.53
N ALA A 308 10.74 -4.94 6.26
CA ALA A 308 9.73 -5.19 5.25
C ALA A 308 9.92 -6.59 4.64
N ASP A 309 9.12 -7.56 5.10
CA ASP A 309 9.23 -8.98 4.71
C ASP A 309 8.48 -9.27 3.41
N VAL A 310 8.97 -8.65 2.33
CA VAL A 310 8.37 -8.76 1.00
C VAL A 310 8.28 -10.20 0.49
N LEU A 311 9.19 -11.08 0.93
CA LEU A 311 9.18 -12.49 0.58
C LEU A 311 7.94 -13.20 1.14
N THR A 312 7.64 -12.99 2.41
CA THR A 312 6.45 -13.54 3.05
C THR A 312 5.17 -12.95 2.43
N TRP A 313 5.13 -11.64 2.20
CA TRP A 313 3.93 -10.98 1.67
C TRP A 313 3.58 -11.47 0.27
N CYS A 314 4.59 -11.74 -0.58
CA CYS A 314 4.37 -12.28 -1.94
C CYS A 314 4.00 -13.77 -1.94
N ALA A 315 4.62 -14.58 -1.07
CA ALA A 315 4.48 -16.03 -1.10
C ALA A 315 3.33 -16.60 -0.27
N GLN A 316 2.71 -15.78 0.61
CA GLN A 316 1.65 -16.24 1.51
C GLN A 316 0.38 -15.40 1.33
N SER A 317 -0.78 -16.06 1.38
CA SER A 317 -2.08 -15.39 1.33
C SER A 317 -2.37 -14.59 2.61
N GLY A 318 -3.15 -13.51 2.47
CA GLY A 318 -3.60 -12.71 3.61
C GLY A 318 -2.73 -11.49 3.91
N TYR A 319 -1.87 -11.09 2.98
CA TYR A 319 -1.01 -9.91 3.11
C TYR A 319 -1.29 -8.84 2.06
N ILE A 320 -1.25 -9.17 0.77
CA ILE A 320 -1.37 -8.21 -0.33
C ILE A 320 -2.06 -8.83 -1.55
N ASP A 321 -2.61 -7.99 -2.42
CA ASP A 321 -3.11 -8.36 -3.75
C ASP A 321 -2.10 -7.99 -4.85
N TYR A 322 -1.21 -7.03 -4.61
CA TYR A 322 -0.12 -6.68 -5.53
C TYR A 322 1.10 -6.14 -4.80
N ILE A 323 2.26 -6.27 -5.44
CA ILE A 323 3.53 -5.68 -5.04
C ILE A 323 4.05 -4.78 -6.15
N CYS A 324 4.59 -3.59 -5.81
CA CYS A 324 5.11 -2.62 -6.76
C CYS A 324 6.49 -2.12 -6.33
N PRO A 325 7.58 -2.88 -6.52
CA PRO A 325 8.91 -2.43 -6.16
C PRO A 325 9.31 -1.16 -6.90
N GLN A 326 9.93 -0.22 -6.20
CA GLN A 326 10.43 1.05 -6.72
C GLN A 326 11.77 0.84 -7.43
N LEU A 327 11.75 0.38 -8.70
CA LEU A 327 12.96 0.13 -9.49
C LEU A 327 13.52 1.43 -10.08
N TYR A 328 13.91 2.35 -9.21
CA TYR A 328 14.37 3.69 -9.56
C TYR A 328 15.86 3.71 -9.95
N TYR A 329 16.25 2.82 -10.85
CA TYR A 329 17.62 2.62 -11.32
C TYR A 329 17.70 2.78 -12.83
N SER A 330 18.81 3.34 -13.35
CA SER A 330 19.13 3.22 -14.78
C SER A 330 19.62 1.82 -15.10
N PHE A 331 19.72 1.47 -16.40
CA PHE A 331 20.32 0.21 -16.83
C PHE A 331 21.82 0.13 -16.48
N GLU A 332 22.48 1.28 -16.33
CA GLU A 332 23.90 1.43 -16.01
C GLU A 332 24.15 1.86 -14.56
N ASN A 333 23.17 1.72 -13.64
CA ASN A 333 23.37 2.01 -12.23
C ASN A 333 24.46 1.11 -11.64
N GLU A 334 25.49 1.70 -11.01
CA GLU A 334 26.66 0.96 -10.55
C GLU A 334 26.37 0.03 -9.35
N ALA A 335 25.38 0.37 -8.51
CA ALA A 335 25.05 -0.39 -7.31
C ALA A 335 24.04 -1.51 -7.58
N LEU A 336 23.01 -1.23 -8.38
CA LEU A 336 21.98 -2.17 -8.76
C LEU A 336 21.37 -1.74 -10.10
N PRO A 337 21.85 -2.28 -11.24
CA PRO A 337 21.27 -2.02 -12.54
C PRO A 337 19.78 -2.41 -12.59
N PHE A 338 18.97 -1.66 -13.32
CA PHE A 338 17.53 -1.91 -13.48
C PHE A 338 17.22 -3.38 -13.87
N GLU A 339 17.95 -3.90 -14.83
CA GLU A 339 17.79 -5.28 -15.32
C GLU A 339 18.01 -6.32 -14.21
N GLU A 340 19.03 -6.12 -13.37
CA GLU A 340 19.33 -7.02 -12.25
C GLU A 340 18.23 -6.95 -11.18
N ALA A 341 17.78 -5.73 -10.83
CA ALA A 341 16.69 -5.53 -9.89
C ALA A 341 15.40 -6.19 -10.41
N LEU A 342 15.03 -5.97 -11.68
CA LEU A 342 13.85 -6.57 -12.29
C LEU A 342 13.90 -8.11 -12.26
N GLN A 343 15.06 -8.69 -12.57
CA GLN A 343 15.25 -10.15 -12.52
C GLN A 343 15.11 -10.69 -11.09
N GLN A 344 15.63 -10.00 -10.07
CA GLN A 344 15.48 -10.40 -8.67
C GLN A 344 14.01 -10.44 -8.25
N TRP A 345 13.23 -9.41 -8.58
CA TRP A 345 11.80 -9.34 -8.25
C TRP A 345 10.96 -10.35 -9.03
N ASN A 346 11.26 -10.57 -10.30
CA ASN A 346 10.54 -11.54 -11.12
C ASN A 346 10.83 -13.00 -10.72
N ALA A 347 12.04 -13.29 -10.22
CA ALA A 347 12.42 -14.63 -9.74
C ALA A 347 11.90 -14.95 -8.32
N MET A 348 11.33 -13.98 -7.62
CA MET A 348 10.79 -14.16 -6.28
C MET A 348 9.55 -15.08 -6.31
N GLU A 349 9.46 -16.00 -5.34
CA GLU A 349 8.27 -16.81 -5.16
C GLU A 349 7.07 -15.90 -4.87
N ARG A 350 6.03 -15.99 -5.69
CA ARG A 350 4.82 -15.18 -5.60
C ARG A 350 3.60 -16.05 -5.89
N LEU A 351 2.52 -15.81 -5.16
CA LEU A 351 1.22 -16.42 -5.46
C LEU A 351 0.70 -15.89 -6.80
N ASP A 352 0.04 -16.73 -7.59
CA ASP A 352 -0.58 -16.35 -8.87
C ASP A 352 -1.62 -15.21 -8.70
N SER A 353 -2.19 -15.09 -7.51
CA SER A 353 -3.15 -14.02 -7.18
C SER A 353 -2.51 -12.68 -6.84
N VAL A 354 -1.19 -12.62 -6.63
CA VAL A 354 -0.46 -11.39 -6.29
C VAL A 354 0.16 -10.82 -7.57
N LYS A 355 -0.33 -9.65 -8.00
CA LYS A 355 0.16 -8.94 -9.19
C LYS A 355 1.53 -8.32 -8.94
N LEU A 356 2.36 -8.25 -9.98
CA LEU A 356 3.64 -7.54 -9.97
C LEU A 356 3.56 -6.30 -10.85
N TYR A 357 3.58 -5.11 -10.24
CA TYR A 357 3.75 -3.85 -10.95
C TYR A 357 5.18 -3.34 -10.76
N ILE A 358 5.71 -2.58 -11.72
CA ILE A 358 7.07 -2.04 -11.65
C ILE A 358 7.01 -0.52 -11.50
N GLY A 359 7.57 -0.02 -10.40
CA GLY A 359 7.68 1.43 -10.14
C GLY A 359 8.86 2.04 -10.91
N LEU A 360 8.61 3.08 -11.70
CA LEU A 360 9.59 3.73 -12.58
C LEU A 360 9.80 5.21 -12.23
N ALA A 361 11.06 5.67 -12.29
CA ALA A 361 11.52 6.98 -11.81
C ALA A 361 11.53 8.05 -12.90
N VAL A 362 10.38 8.57 -13.31
CA VAL A 362 10.31 9.68 -14.30
C VAL A 362 11.10 10.91 -13.85
N TYR A 363 11.16 11.18 -12.54
CA TYR A 363 11.87 12.35 -11.99
C TYR A 363 13.38 12.34 -12.22
N LYS A 364 13.96 11.20 -12.59
CA LYS A 364 15.38 11.09 -12.92
C LYS A 364 15.69 11.41 -14.40
N ALA A 365 14.70 11.35 -15.27
CA ALA A 365 14.88 11.62 -16.69
C ALA A 365 15.40 13.04 -16.91
N GLY A 366 16.44 13.18 -17.74
CA GLY A 366 17.10 14.45 -18.02
C GLY A 366 17.95 15.03 -16.88
N THR A 367 18.24 14.24 -15.82
CA THR A 367 19.08 14.66 -14.69
C THR A 367 20.43 13.93 -14.68
N ASP A 368 21.37 14.38 -13.84
CA ASP A 368 22.67 13.74 -13.61
C ASP A 368 22.60 12.55 -12.61
N ALA A 369 21.41 12.06 -12.29
CA ALA A 369 21.22 10.89 -11.44
C ALA A 369 21.97 9.67 -12.00
N ASP A 370 22.31 8.73 -11.12
CA ASP A 370 23.02 7.49 -11.44
C ASP A 370 24.30 7.76 -12.27
N ASN A 371 25.13 8.74 -11.83
CA ASN A 371 26.34 9.18 -12.51
C ASN A 371 26.13 9.72 -13.95
N GLY A 372 24.99 10.37 -14.18
CA GLY A 372 24.66 11.01 -15.46
C GLY A 372 24.12 10.06 -16.52
N THR A 373 23.79 8.82 -16.18
CA THR A 373 23.26 7.84 -17.14
C THR A 373 21.90 8.25 -17.70
N TRP A 374 21.10 9.02 -16.95
CA TRP A 374 19.82 9.57 -17.35
C TRP A 374 19.93 10.80 -18.30
N LEU A 375 21.12 11.36 -18.49
CA LEU A 375 21.39 12.42 -19.46
C LEU A 375 21.76 11.90 -20.85
N ASN A 376 22.15 10.63 -20.96
CA ASN A 376 22.74 10.08 -22.18
C ASN A 376 21.71 9.46 -23.13
N THR A 377 20.45 9.38 -22.72
CA THR A 377 19.34 8.76 -23.45
C THR A 377 18.04 9.47 -23.15
N ASP A 378 17.06 9.31 -24.01
CA ASP A 378 15.69 9.80 -23.86
C ASP A 378 14.65 8.67 -23.99
N ASP A 379 15.09 7.40 -23.83
CA ASP A 379 14.28 6.19 -23.98
C ASP A 379 14.39 5.21 -22.79
N THR A 380 14.99 5.63 -21.69
CA THR A 380 15.21 4.75 -20.51
C THR A 380 13.89 4.20 -19.97
N ILE A 381 12.89 5.06 -19.74
CA ILE A 381 11.57 4.63 -19.23
C ILE A 381 10.86 3.74 -20.25
N ALA A 382 10.93 4.08 -21.54
CA ALA A 382 10.35 3.24 -22.61
C ALA A 382 10.93 1.82 -22.59
N ARG A 383 12.25 1.69 -22.58
CA ARG A 383 12.95 0.40 -22.48
C ARG A 383 12.63 -0.34 -21.17
N GLN A 384 12.46 0.37 -20.06
CA GLN A 384 12.07 -0.23 -18.79
C GLN A 384 10.65 -0.81 -18.83
N ILE A 385 9.72 -0.14 -19.52
CA ILE A 385 8.35 -0.63 -19.77
C ILE A 385 8.41 -1.90 -20.63
N GLU A 386 9.13 -1.86 -21.76
CA GLU A 386 9.32 -3.02 -22.64
C GLU A 386 9.91 -4.22 -21.89
N ARG A 387 10.92 -4.00 -21.04
CA ARG A 387 11.52 -5.07 -20.22
C ARG A 387 10.57 -5.60 -19.15
N ALA A 388 9.76 -4.75 -18.53
CA ALA A 388 8.74 -5.17 -17.58
C ALA A 388 7.71 -6.09 -18.25
N GLU A 389 7.24 -5.73 -19.44
CA GLU A 389 6.33 -6.56 -20.25
C GLU A 389 6.97 -7.92 -20.61
N GLU A 390 8.18 -7.92 -21.18
CA GLU A 390 8.90 -9.15 -21.58
C GLU A 390 9.13 -10.12 -20.40
N THR A 391 9.20 -9.62 -19.18
CA THR A 391 9.35 -10.43 -17.95
C THR A 391 8.02 -10.85 -17.32
N GLY A 392 6.89 -10.42 -17.90
CA GLY A 392 5.56 -10.79 -17.45
C GLY A 392 5.07 -9.99 -16.24
N ALA A 393 5.51 -8.75 -16.08
CA ALA A 393 4.91 -7.83 -15.10
C ALA A 393 3.47 -7.48 -15.51
N ASP A 394 2.59 -7.35 -14.51
CA ASP A 394 1.17 -7.04 -14.72
C ASP A 394 0.91 -5.53 -14.98
N GLY A 395 1.94 -4.70 -14.89
CA GLY A 395 1.83 -3.26 -15.14
C GLY A 395 3.04 -2.46 -14.67
N VAL A 396 2.95 -1.14 -14.86
CA VAL A 396 3.97 -0.17 -14.45
C VAL A 396 3.33 1.01 -13.74
N ILE A 397 4.06 1.65 -12.81
CA ILE A 397 3.60 2.86 -12.12
C ILE A 397 4.69 3.93 -12.19
N LEU A 398 4.35 5.13 -12.66
CA LEU A 398 5.28 6.22 -12.94
C LEU A 398 5.38 7.18 -11.74
N TYR A 399 6.56 7.39 -11.20
CA TYR A 399 6.83 8.36 -10.14
C TYR A 399 7.52 9.60 -10.70
N ALA A 400 6.88 10.76 -10.78
CA ALA A 400 5.55 11.08 -10.35
C ALA A 400 4.89 12.08 -11.32
N VAL A 401 3.62 12.40 -11.10
CA VAL A 401 2.80 13.27 -11.94
C VAL A 401 3.45 14.60 -12.28
N ASP A 402 4.21 15.22 -11.36
CA ASP A 402 4.87 16.52 -11.56
C ASP A 402 6.00 16.52 -12.60
N TYR A 403 6.41 15.34 -13.06
CA TYR A 403 7.51 15.17 -14.01
C TYR A 403 7.02 14.74 -15.40
N LEU A 404 5.72 14.48 -15.59
CA LEU A 404 5.20 13.97 -16.86
C LEU A 404 5.23 15.02 -18.00
N ASP A 405 5.06 16.32 -17.65
CA ASP A 405 4.91 17.43 -18.61
C ASP A 405 6.08 18.42 -18.59
N ARG A 406 7.19 18.10 -17.91
CA ARG A 406 8.36 18.99 -17.85
C ARG A 406 9.11 19.03 -19.17
N GLU A 407 9.80 20.13 -19.44
CA GLU A 407 10.61 20.25 -20.63
C GLU A 407 11.75 19.23 -20.66
N GLU A 408 12.37 18.99 -19.51
CA GLU A 408 13.47 18.07 -19.32
C GLU A 408 13.08 16.60 -19.57
N THR A 409 11.84 16.24 -19.28
CA THR A 409 11.34 14.85 -19.41
C THR A 409 10.56 14.63 -20.71
N ARG A 410 10.34 15.66 -21.53
CA ARG A 410 9.42 15.62 -22.68
C ARG A 410 9.78 14.53 -23.69
N ALA A 411 11.05 14.39 -24.06
CA ALA A 411 11.49 13.36 -25.02
C ALA A 411 11.31 11.96 -24.44
N GLU A 412 11.74 11.77 -23.20
CA GLU A 412 11.58 10.52 -22.45
C GLU A 412 10.10 10.10 -22.35
N MET A 413 9.21 11.04 -22.00
CA MET A 413 7.77 10.74 -21.88
C MET A 413 7.08 10.51 -23.22
N ALA A 414 7.59 11.08 -24.32
CA ALA A 414 7.08 10.76 -25.65
C ALA A 414 7.42 9.31 -26.06
N ASN A 415 8.63 8.85 -25.76
CA ASN A 415 9.04 7.46 -26.00
C ASN A 415 8.32 6.49 -25.04
N ALA A 416 8.24 6.84 -23.76
CA ALA A 416 7.49 6.06 -22.76
C ALA A 416 6.01 5.90 -23.15
N ARG A 417 5.38 6.96 -23.68
CA ARG A 417 3.99 6.89 -24.15
C ARG A 417 3.83 5.85 -25.29
N ALA A 418 4.76 5.79 -26.22
CA ALA A 418 4.72 4.80 -27.31
C ALA A 418 4.86 3.37 -26.76
N ALA A 419 5.72 3.15 -25.77
CA ALA A 419 5.86 1.86 -25.10
C ALA A 419 4.59 1.48 -24.30
N ILE A 420 3.96 2.45 -23.61
CA ILE A 420 2.69 2.25 -22.90
C ILE A 420 1.57 1.85 -23.87
N ASP A 421 1.47 2.51 -25.03
CA ASP A 421 0.45 2.18 -26.04
C ASP A 421 0.63 0.78 -26.67
N ALA A 422 1.84 0.24 -26.59
CA ALA A 422 2.18 -1.13 -27.05
C ALA A 422 2.07 -2.17 -25.93
N PHE A 423 2.04 -1.77 -24.68
CA PHE A 423 2.05 -2.66 -23.51
C PHE A 423 0.76 -3.50 -23.45
N GLY A 424 0.88 -4.82 -23.57
CA GLY A 424 -0.25 -5.75 -23.58
C GLY A 424 -1.02 -5.81 -24.92
N ALA A 425 -0.40 -5.35 -26.03
CA ALA A 425 -1.03 -5.33 -27.37
C ALA A 425 -0.91 -6.66 -28.14
#